data_263e1c1afd8535f40d7043b60af69376
#
_entry.id   263e1c1afd8535f40d7043b60af69376
#
_cell.length_a   1.000
_cell.length_b   1.000
_cell.length_c   1.000
_cell.angle_alpha   90.00
_cell.angle_beta   90.00
_cell.angle_gamma   90.00
#
_symmetry.space_group_name_H-M   'P 1'
#
loop_
_entity.id
_entity.type
_entity.pdbx_description
1 polymer ?
#
loop_
_entity_poly.entity_id
_entity_poly.type
_entity_poly.pdbx_seq_one_letter_code
_entity_poly.pdbx_strand_id
1 'polypeptide(L)'
;LIICGCGLIFTAGYNLVSAVLRGMGDAKRPLLFIGIASAVNLVLDILFTGLLGWGVAGAAWATIIGQAVSFIFSLYYLYRRRRDFGFDFKKESFIPRAKYIGMITSLGTPMAIQSGCINLSMLVVNSLINDVGVVASATFGVGVRIDDIVNKISQGIQYAAVPMISQNIGSGNNERAKKVVHYAWIYSVILTVFFMILYITLGKYLFMIFSDDPLVHEMSSEFIRAILWMFPAFAVMRGSGAFIQGIGNAKLSMVLALLDGVVLRI
;
A
#
# COMPACT_ATOMS: atom_id res chain seq x y z
N LEU A 1 -15.45 8.12 12.13
CA LEU A 1 -14.75 6.86 12.47
C LEU A 1 -15.70 5.65 12.52
N ILE A 2 -16.81 5.69 13.26
CA ILE A 2 -17.75 4.57 13.39
C ILE A 2 -18.28 4.15 12.02
N ILE A 3 -18.73 5.10 11.19
CA ILE A 3 -19.22 4.83 9.84
C ILE A 3 -18.14 4.10 9.02
N CYS A 4 -16.93 4.62 8.98
CA CYS A 4 -15.81 3.97 8.26
C CYS A 4 -15.48 2.58 8.82
N GLY A 5 -15.61 2.39 10.15
CA GLY A 5 -15.43 1.10 10.81
C GLY A 5 -16.38 0.02 10.27
N CYS A 6 -17.64 0.35 10.05
CA CYS A 6 -18.61 -0.55 9.43
C CYS A 6 -18.25 -0.91 7.97
N GLY A 7 -17.56 -0.02 7.26
CA GLY A 7 -17.11 -0.23 5.88
C GLY A 7 -15.88 -1.12 5.73
N LEU A 8 -15.16 -1.43 6.81
CA LEU A 8 -13.94 -2.25 6.76
C LEU A 8 -14.16 -3.62 6.12
N ILE A 9 -15.35 -4.20 6.26
CA ILE A 9 -15.69 -5.51 5.67
C ILE A 9 -15.62 -5.45 4.14
N PHE A 10 -16.10 -4.37 3.52
CA PHE A 10 -16.06 -4.20 2.07
C PHE A 10 -14.63 -3.98 1.56
N THR A 11 -13.86 -3.16 2.31
CA THR A 11 -12.44 -2.92 2.00
C THR A 11 -11.61 -4.20 2.12
N ALA A 12 -11.79 -4.97 3.21
CA ALA A 12 -11.11 -6.24 3.41
C ALA A 12 -11.53 -7.27 2.33
N GLY A 13 -12.82 -7.36 2.04
CA GLY A 13 -13.35 -8.26 1.01
C GLY A 13 -12.81 -7.94 -0.38
N TYR A 14 -12.81 -6.67 -0.78
CA TYR A 14 -12.22 -6.23 -2.04
C TYR A 14 -10.72 -6.55 -2.11
N ASN A 15 -9.96 -6.23 -1.06
CA ASN A 15 -8.52 -6.50 -1.02
C ASN A 15 -8.21 -7.99 -1.13
N LEU A 16 -9.01 -8.86 -0.47
CA LEU A 16 -8.89 -10.31 -0.55
C LEU A 16 -9.10 -10.80 -1.99
N VAL A 17 -10.23 -10.43 -2.62
CA VAL A 17 -10.52 -10.84 -4.00
C VAL A 17 -9.48 -10.31 -4.97
N SER A 18 -9.04 -9.06 -4.81
CA SER A 18 -7.99 -8.46 -5.62
C SER A 18 -6.64 -9.16 -5.47
N ALA A 19 -6.28 -9.59 -4.26
CA ALA A 19 -5.06 -10.35 -4.02
C ALA A 19 -5.12 -11.73 -4.70
N VAL A 20 -6.27 -12.41 -4.63
CA VAL A 20 -6.51 -13.68 -5.31
C VAL A 20 -6.37 -13.50 -6.83
N LEU A 21 -7.03 -12.52 -7.43
CA LEU A 21 -6.97 -12.26 -8.88
C LEU A 21 -5.53 -11.96 -9.33
N ARG A 22 -4.79 -11.11 -8.60
CA ARG A 22 -3.38 -10.84 -8.89
C ARG A 22 -2.52 -12.10 -8.76
N GLY A 23 -2.76 -12.93 -7.74
CA GLY A 23 -2.08 -14.20 -7.57
C GLY A 23 -2.32 -15.18 -8.73
N MET A 24 -3.48 -15.08 -9.37
CA MET A 24 -3.85 -15.87 -10.57
C MET A 24 -3.40 -15.23 -11.89
N GLY A 25 -2.68 -14.10 -11.85
CA GLY A 25 -2.15 -13.40 -13.03
C GLY A 25 -3.08 -12.34 -13.63
N ASP A 26 -4.29 -12.14 -13.09
CA ASP A 26 -5.20 -11.09 -13.54
C ASP A 26 -5.03 -9.81 -12.69
N ALA A 27 -4.06 -8.98 -13.05
CA ALA A 27 -3.81 -7.70 -12.39
C ALA A 27 -4.64 -6.54 -12.97
N LYS A 28 -5.16 -6.68 -14.20
CA LYS A 28 -5.88 -5.59 -14.88
C LYS A 28 -7.28 -5.37 -14.29
N ARG A 29 -7.96 -6.43 -13.92
CA ARG A 29 -9.34 -6.34 -13.41
C ARG A 29 -9.44 -5.67 -12.03
N PRO A 30 -8.58 -5.99 -11.04
CA PRO A 30 -8.55 -5.23 -9.80
C PRO A 30 -8.33 -3.73 -9.99
N LEU A 31 -7.48 -3.33 -10.94
CA LEU A 31 -7.27 -1.92 -11.26
C LEU A 31 -8.55 -1.26 -11.80
N LEU A 32 -9.27 -1.95 -12.67
CA LEU A 32 -10.54 -1.45 -13.21
C LEU A 32 -11.60 -1.31 -12.10
N PHE A 33 -11.70 -2.28 -11.19
CA PHE A 33 -12.67 -2.21 -10.09
C PHE A 33 -12.41 -1.07 -9.14
N ILE A 34 -11.14 -0.80 -8.79
CA ILE A 34 -10.80 0.34 -7.94
C ILE A 34 -11.01 1.66 -8.67
N GLY A 35 -10.78 1.71 -10.00
CA GLY A 35 -11.08 2.87 -10.83
C GLY A 35 -12.56 3.22 -10.82
N ILE A 36 -13.44 2.22 -10.98
CA ILE A 36 -14.90 2.40 -10.88
C ILE A 36 -15.26 2.86 -9.46
N ALA A 37 -14.73 2.22 -8.43
CA ALA A 37 -14.97 2.60 -7.05
C ALA A 37 -14.58 4.06 -6.76
N SER A 38 -13.43 4.49 -7.26
CA SER A 38 -12.94 5.86 -7.10
C SER A 38 -13.84 6.87 -7.83
N ALA A 39 -14.31 6.54 -9.02
CA ALA A 39 -15.25 7.38 -9.76
C ALA A 39 -16.59 7.51 -9.01
N VAL A 40 -17.14 6.40 -8.53
CA VAL A 40 -18.38 6.39 -7.72
C VAL A 40 -18.18 7.18 -6.43
N ASN A 41 -17.07 6.98 -5.73
CA ASN A 41 -16.74 7.72 -4.50
C ASN A 41 -16.69 9.22 -4.77
N LEU A 42 -15.98 9.66 -5.83
CA LEU A 42 -15.87 11.08 -6.17
C LEU A 42 -17.25 11.71 -6.46
N VAL A 43 -18.10 11.04 -7.23
CA VAL A 43 -19.45 11.52 -7.54
C VAL A 43 -20.30 11.62 -6.27
N LEU A 44 -20.23 10.62 -5.40
CA LEU A 44 -20.98 10.60 -4.15
C LEU A 44 -20.43 11.61 -3.12
N ASP A 45 -19.11 11.86 -3.10
CA ASP A 45 -18.52 12.91 -2.26
C ASP A 45 -19.08 14.29 -2.65
N ILE A 46 -19.13 14.61 -3.94
CA ILE A 46 -19.71 15.87 -4.43
C ILE A 46 -21.19 15.94 -4.05
N LEU A 47 -21.94 14.85 -4.24
CA LEU A 47 -23.37 14.79 -3.95
C LEU A 47 -23.65 14.96 -2.45
N PHE A 48 -23.02 14.14 -1.61
CA PHE A 48 -23.34 14.07 -0.17
C PHE A 48 -22.74 15.24 0.60
N THR A 49 -21.51 15.63 0.27
CA THR A 49 -20.83 16.72 0.97
C THR A 49 -21.14 18.07 0.37
N GLY A 50 -21.17 18.18 -0.99
CA GLY A 50 -21.42 19.43 -1.69
C GLY A 50 -22.90 19.81 -1.75
N LEU A 51 -23.77 18.93 -2.31
CA LEU A 51 -25.17 19.25 -2.56
C LEU A 51 -26.05 19.01 -1.33
N LEU A 52 -25.88 17.89 -0.63
CA LEU A 52 -26.71 17.54 0.52
C LEU A 52 -26.20 18.11 1.85
N GLY A 53 -24.99 18.66 1.90
CA GLY A 53 -24.43 19.30 3.09
C GLY A 53 -24.14 18.35 4.26
N TRP A 54 -24.02 17.03 4.02
CA TRP A 54 -23.78 16.04 5.09
C TRP A 54 -22.36 16.13 5.69
N GLY A 55 -21.48 16.99 5.16
CA GLY A 55 -20.15 17.22 5.67
C GLY A 55 -19.32 15.92 5.77
N VAL A 56 -18.62 15.74 6.89
CA VAL A 56 -17.71 14.58 7.10
C VAL A 56 -18.47 13.24 7.07
N ALA A 57 -19.74 13.20 7.49
CA ALA A 57 -20.53 11.97 7.42
C ALA A 57 -20.83 11.57 5.97
N GLY A 58 -21.10 12.55 5.10
CA GLY A 58 -21.30 12.33 3.67
C GLY A 58 -20.09 11.72 3.01
N ALA A 59 -18.89 12.26 3.26
CA ALA A 59 -17.63 11.71 2.75
C ALA A 59 -17.39 10.27 3.24
N ALA A 60 -17.72 9.98 4.51
CA ALA A 60 -17.59 8.63 5.04
C ALA A 60 -18.53 7.63 4.34
N TRP A 61 -19.79 8.00 4.10
CA TRP A 61 -20.74 7.17 3.36
C TRP A 61 -20.31 6.98 1.90
N ALA A 62 -19.89 8.04 1.22
CA ALA A 62 -19.41 7.95 -0.16
C ALA A 62 -18.25 6.95 -0.28
N THR A 63 -17.30 6.99 0.67
CA THR A 63 -16.16 6.06 0.72
C THR A 63 -16.63 4.61 0.88
N ILE A 64 -17.56 4.35 1.81
CA ILE A 64 -18.06 2.98 2.04
C ILE A 64 -18.82 2.45 0.83
N ILE A 65 -19.68 3.27 0.22
CA ILE A 65 -20.42 2.87 -0.97
C ILE A 65 -19.46 2.57 -2.12
N GLY A 66 -18.45 3.40 -2.34
CA GLY A 66 -17.40 3.14 -3.33
C GLY A 66 -16.69 1.80 -3.10
N GLN A 67 -16.32 1.49 -1.85
CA GLN A 67 -15.70 0.21 -1.50
C GLN A 67 -16.67 -0.97 -1.66
N ALA A 68 -17.94 -0.81 -1.29
CA ALA A 68 -18.97 -1.83 -1.47
C ALA A 68 -19.18 -2.15 -2.95
N VAL A 69 -19.28 -1.13 -3.80
CA VAL A 69 -19.37 -1.27 -5.25
C VAL A 69 -18.17 -2.07 -5.79
N SER A 70 -16.96 -1.68 -5.41
CA SER A 70 -15.74 -2.40 -5.83
C SER A 70 -15.75 -3.86 -5.41
N PHE A 71 -16.15 -4.15 -4.16
CA PHE A 71 -16.24 -5.51 -3.65
C PHE A 71 -17.29 -6.33 -4.40
N ILE A 72 -18.50 -5.80 -4.63
CA ILE A 72 -19.57 -6.47 -5.35
C ILE A 72 -19.14 -6.78 -6.78
N PHE A 73 -18.55 -5.80 -7.49
CA PHE A 73 -18.06 -6.03 -8.86
C PHE A 73 -16.96 -7.08 -8.91
N SER A 74 -16.03 -7.06 -7.96
CA SER A 74 -14.94 -8.03 -7.90
C SER A 74 -15.46 -9.45 -7.62
N LEU A 75 -16.43 -9.58 -6.72
CA LEU A 75 -17.06 -10.86 -6.39
C LEU A 75 -17.90 -11.40 -7.56
N TYR A 76 -18.67 -10.52 -8.22
CA TYR A 76 -19.44 -10.88 -9.42
C TYR A 76 -18.53 -11.37 -10.55
N TYR A 77 -17.41 -10.68 -10.78
CA TYR A 77 -16.44 -11.09 -11.78
C TYR A 77 -15.84 -12.46 -11.47
N LEU A 78 -15.43 -12.69 -10.22
CA LEU A 78 -14.89 -13.97 -9.75
C LEU A 78 -15.92 -15.09 -9.93
N TYR A 79 -17.19 -14.85 -9.59
CA TYR A 79 -18.26 -15.82 -9.76
C TYR A 79 -18.53 -16.14 -11.24
N ARG A 80 -18.55 -15.14 -12.11
CA ARG A 80 -18.80 -15.32 -13.55
C ARG A 80 -17.67 -16.10 -14.23
N ARG A 81 -16.43 -15.87 -13.79
CA ARG A 81 -15.21 -16.51 -14.31
C ARG A 81 -14.75 -17.70 -13.45
N ARG A 82 -15.60 -18.22 -12.60
CA ARG A 82 -15.25 -19.29 -11.65
C ARG A 82 -14.63 -20.53 -12.31
N ARG A 83 -15.08 -20.88 -13.51
CA ARG A 83 -14.57 -22.04 -14.26
C ARG A 83 -13.14 -21.81 -14.77
N ASP A 84 -12.86 -20.61 -15.24
CA ASP A 84 -11.53 -20.24 -15.75
C ASP A 84 -10.48 -20.26 -14.64
N PHE A 85 -10.91 -19.95 -13.41
CA PHE A 85 -10.08 -19.91 -12.22
C PHE A 85 -10.13 -21.18 -11.37
N GLY A 86 -10.91 -22.18 -11.77
CA GLY A 86 -11.04 -23.43 -11.02
C GLY A 86 -11.81 -23.32 -9.69
N PHE A 87 -12.62 -22.27 -9.52
CA PHE A 87 -13.48 -22.13 -8.33
C PHE A 87 -14.81 -22.83 -8.54
N ASP A 88 -15.20 -23.66 -7.57
CA ASP A 88 -16.45 -24.40 -7.63
C ASP A 88 -17.60 -23.78 -6.81
N PHE A 89 -17.31 -22.86 -5.89
CA PHE A 89 -18.27 -22.24 -4.98
C PHE A 89 -19.18 -23.22 -4.23
N LYS A 90 -18.73 -24.47 -4.03
CA LYS A 90 -19.45 -25.46 -3.23
C LYS A 90 -19.32 -25.15 -1.75
N LYS A 91 -20.33 -25.50 -0.95
CA LYS A 91 -20.30 -25.28 0.51
C LYS A 91 -19.08 -25.93 1.17
N GLU A 92 -18.68 -27.10 0.67
CA GLU A 92 -17.52 -27.87 1.17
C GLU A 92 -16.19 -27.11 0.94
N SER A 93 -16.11 -26.30 -0.11
CA SER A 93 -14.91 -25.48 -0.42
C SER A 93 -14.76 -24.25 0.48
N PHE A 94 -15.84 -23.86 1.17
CA PHE A 94 -15.81 -22.79 2.17
C PHE A 94 -15.49 -23.28 3.58
N ILE A 95 -15.36 -24.62 3.79
CA ILE A 95 -14.99 -25.17 5.10
C ILE A 95 -13.51 -24.87 5.35
N PRO A 96 -13.19 -24.11 6.43
CA PRO A 96 -11.81 -23.77 6.74
C PRO A 96 -11.00 -25.02 7.08
N ARG A 97 -9.90 -25.25 6.35
CA ARG A 97 -8.98 -26.36 6.65
C ARG A 97 -7.77 -25.82 7.41
N ALA A 98 -7.43 -26.44 8.53
CA ALA A 98 -6.34 -26.01 9.41
C ALA A 98 -5.00 -25.78 8.66
N LYS A 99 -4.70 -26.62 7.66
CA LYS A 99 -3.52 -26.50 6.81
C LYS A 99 -3.43 -25.13 6.12
N TYR A 100 -4.52 -24.67 5.49
CA TYR A 100 -4.53 -23.40 4.75
C TYR A 100 -4.60 -22.21 5.69
N ILE A 101 -5.34 -22.32 6.81
CA ILE A 101 -5.35 -21.31 7.86
C ILE A 101 -3.94 -21.13 8.40
N GLY A 102 -3.24 -22.22 8.76
CA GLY A 102 -1.87 -22.18 9.26
C GLY A 102 -0.90 -21.51 8.26
N MET A 103 -1.07 -21.77 6.96
CA MET A 103 -0.25 -21.13 5.92
C MET A 103 -0.53 -19.62 5.83
N ILE A 104 -1.79 -19.20 5.82
CA ILE A 104 -2.19 -17.80 5.76
C ILE A 104 -1.72 -17.05 7.00
N THR A 105 -1.92 -17.61 8.20
CA THR A 105 -1.52 -16.98 9.45
C THR A 105 -0.01 -16.89 9.61
N SER A 106 0.74 -17.92 9.18
CA SER A 106 2.20 -17.91 9.24
C SER A 106 2.83 -16.81 8.37
N LEU A 107 2.18 -16.41 7.29
CA LEU A 107 2.60 -15.31 6.43
C LEU A 107 1.99 -13.96 6.86
N GLY A 108 0.71 -13.95 7.19
CA GLY A 108 -0.03 -12.74 7.49
C GLY A 108 0.26 -12.13 8.86
N THR A 109 0.46 -12.96 9.89
CA THR A 109 0.74 -12.47 11.25
C THR A 109 2.03 -11.66 11.34
N PRO A 110 3.18 -12.13 10.78
CA PRO A 110 4.38 -11.31 10.73
C PRO A 110 4.19 -9.97 10.02
N MET A 111 3.49 -9.95 8.91
CA MET A 111 3.19 -8.72 8.17
C MET A 111 2.28 -7.76 8.95
N ALA A 112 1.31 -8.28 9.69
CA ALA A 112 0.44 -7.49 10.54
C ALA A 112 1.22 -6.86 11.72
N ILE A 113 2.09 -7.64 12.38
CA ILE A 113 2.98 -7.15 13.43
C ILE A 113 3.90 -6.07 12.89
N GLN A 114 4.51 -6.29 11.72
CA GLN A 114 5.34 -5.29 11.05
C GLN A 114 4.59 -3.98 10.87
N SER A 115 3.41 -4.03 10.27
CA SER A 115 2.61 -2.83 10.04
C SER A 115 2.23 -2.13 11.34
N GLY A 116 1.91 -2.90 12.39
CA GLY A 116 1.65 -2.38 13.73
C GLY A 116 2.86 -1.64 14.32
N CYS A 117 4.03 -2.25 14.29
CA CYS A 117 5.27 -1.64 14.78
C CYS A 117 5.64 -0.36 14.03
N ILE A 118 5.51 -0.36 12.69
CA ILE A 118 5.75 0.84 11.88
C ILE A 118 4.80 1.97 12.26
N ASN A 119 3.50 1.69 12.42
CA ASN A 119 2.54 2.72 12.79
C ASN A 119 2.78 3.25 14.21
N LEU A 120 3.12 2.39 15.17
CA LEU A 120 3.48 2.81 16.53
C LEU A 120 4.75 3.68 16.54
N SER A 121 5.78 3.28 15.80
CA SER A 121 6.99 4.08 15.64
C SER A 121 6.70 5.46 15.05
N MET A 122 5.81 5.53 14.05
CA MET A 122 5.40 6.83 13.47
C MET A 122 4.65 7.73 14.47
N LEU A 123 3.89 7.15 15.40
CA LEU A 123 3.27 7.93 16.50
C LEU A 123 4.33 8.53 17.42
N VAL A 124 5.38 7.78 17.76
CA VAL A 124 6.49 8.28 18.58
C VAL A 124 7.22 9.40 17.84
N VAL A 125 7.57 9.20 16.56
CA VAL A 125 8.23 10.23 15.74
C VAL A 125 7.38 11.49 15.64
N ASN A 126 6.06 11.37 15.40
CA ASN A 126 5.15 12.52 15.39
C ASN A 126 5.13 13.26 16.74
N SER A 127 5.15 12.54 17.86
CA SER A 127 5.22 13.15 19.19
C SER A 127 6.51 13.96 19.38
N LEU A 128 7.66 13.38 19.02
CA LEU A 128 8.95 14.06 19.13
C LEU A 128 9.05 15.30 18.24
N ILE A 129 8.46 15.26 17.03
CA ILE A 129 8.46 16.42 16.15
C ILE A 129 7.52 17.51 16.66
N ASN A 130 6.40 17.16 17.28
CA ASN A 130 5.51 18.13 17.89
C ASN A 130 6.21 18.91 19.03
N ASP A 131 7.12 18.26 19.77
CA ASP A 131 7.92 18.91 20.81
C ASP A 131 8.93 19.92 20.25
N VAL A 132 9.35 19.76 19.00
CA VAL A 132 10.25 20.72 18.30
C VAL A 132 9.52 22.02 17.97
N GLY A 133 8.22 21.95 17.64
CA GLY A 133 7.39 23.11 17.40
C GLY A 133 6.43 22.99 16.23
N VAL A 134 5.52 23.94 16.13
CA VAL A 134 4.41 23.92 15.15
C VAL A 134 4.90 23.90 13.71
N VAL A 135 5.92 24.69 13.38
CA VAL A 135 6.46 24.78 12.01
C VAL A 135 7.12 23.45 11.60
N ALA A 136 7.89 22.85 12.50
CA ALA A 136 8.51 21.55 12.27
C ALA A 136 7.45 20.45 12.06
N SER A 137 6.41 20.44 12.90
CA SER A 137 5.29 19.51 12.79
C SER A 137 4.52 19.68 11.48
N ALA A 138 4.25 20.92 11.05
CA ALA A 138 3.61 21.22 9.78
C ALA A 138 4.46 20.77 8.59
N THR A 139 5.76 21.10 8.60
CA THR A 139 6.71 20.69 7.55
C THR A 139 6.81 19.19 7.44
N PHE A 140 6.94 18.48 8.56
CA PHE A 140 6.96 17.01 8.58
C PHE A 140 5.64 16.42 8.07
N GLY A 141 4.50 16.97 8.48
CA GLY A 141 3.18 16.52 8.03
C GLY A 141 2.98 16.64 6.52
N VAL A 142 3.46 17.73 5.91
CA VAL A 142 3.48 17.90 4.45
C VAL A 142 4.44 16.91 3.81
N GLY A 143 5.66 16.79 4.35
CA GLY A 143 6.67 15.86 3.86
C GLY A 143 6.16 14.42 3.82
N VAL A 144 5.56 13.94 4.91
CA VAL A 144 4.98 12.59 4.99
C VAL A 144 3.90 12.37 3.93
N ARG A 145 3.06 13.36 3.63
CA ARG A 145 2.04 13.24 2.58
C ARG A 145 2.66 13.06 1.18
N ILE A 146 3.72 13.82 0.88
CA ILE A 146 4.43 13.69 -0.39
C ILE A 146 5.12 12.32 -0.45
N ASP A 147 5.77 11.89 0.63
CA ASP A 147 6.42 10.59 0.73
C ASP A 147 5.44 9.43 0.62
N ASP A 148 4.23 9.54 1.14
CA ASP A 148 3.19 8.54 0.98
C ASP A 148 2.84 8.31 -0.49
N ILE A 149 2.78 9.36 -1.31
CA ILE A 149 2.56 9.23 -2.76
C ILE A 149 3.70 8.45 -3.40
N VAL A 150 4.95 8.82 -3.11
CA VAL A 150 6.16 8.14 -3.61
C VAL A 150 6.17 6.67 -3.19
N ASN A 151 5.85 6.41 -1.93
CA ASN A 151 5.78 5.06 -1.38
C ASN A 151 4.70 4.20 -2.06
N LYS A 152 3.50 4.73 -2.31
CA LYS A 152 2.41 4.02 -3.02
C LYS A 152 2.82 3.62 -4.43
N ILE A 153 3.48 4.52 -5.17
CA ILE A 153 3.97 4.23 -6.52
C ILE A 153 5.07 3.15 -6.46
N SER A 154 6.01 3.27 -5.54
CA SER A 154 7.09 2.29 -5.36
C SER A 154 6.59 0.91 -4.92
N GLN A 155 5.55 0.86 -4.09
CA GLN A 155 4.88 -0.40 -3.71
C GLN A 155 4.27 -1.13 -4.90
N GLY A 156 3.87 -0.41 -5.95
CA GLY A 156 3.34 -0.99 -7.17
C GLY A 156 4.30 -2.01 -7.81
N ILE A 157 5.61 -1.72 -7.81
CA ILE A 157 6.65 -2.66 -8.31
C ILE A 157 6.66 -3.94 -7.47
N GLN A 158 6.62 -3.81 -6.15
CA GLN A 158 6.61 -4.96 -5.24
C GLN A 158 5.35 -5.82 -5.42
N TYR A 159 4.17 -5.19 -5.51
CA TYR A 159 2.90 -5.89 -5.73
C TYR A 159 2.83 -6.61 -7.08
N ALA A 160 3.52 -6.13 -8.10
CA ALA A 160 3.64 -6.82 -9.38
C ALA A 160 4.66 -7.97 -9.30
N ALA A 161 5.81 -7.75 -8.68
CA ALA A 161 6.90 -8.71 -8.64
C ALA A 161 6.61 -9.94 -7.77
N VAL A 162 5.98 -9.76 -6.59
CA VAL A 162 5.70 -10.85 -5.64
C VAL A 162 4.93 -12.02 -6.26
N PRO A 163 3.77 -11.82 -6.92
CA PRO A 163 3.07 -12.92 -7.57
C PRO A 163 3.87 -13.59 -8.69
N MET A 164 4.61 -12.79 -9.48
CA MET A 164 5.44 -13.32 -10.56
C MET A 164 6.56 -14.20 -10.03
N ILE A 165 7.23 -13.79 -8.94
CA ILE A 165 8.28 -14.59 -8.31
C ILE A 165 7.68 -15.89 -7.77
N SER A 166 6.58 -15.80 -7.00
CA SER A 166 5.93 -16.96 -6.38
C SER A 166 5.45 -17.98 -7.42
N GLN A 167 4.84 -17.53 -8.52
CA GLN A 167 4.37 -18.40 -9.59
C GLN A 167 5.53 -19.12 -10.29
N ASN A 168 6.64 -18.41 -10.58
CA ASN A 168 7.79 -19.01 -11.22
C ASN A 168 8.51 -20.02 -10.31
N ILE A 169 8.63 -19.73 -9.01
CA ILE A 169 9.17 -20.68 -8.04
C ILE A 169 8.25 -21.90 -7.91
N GLY A 170 6.93 -21.69 -7.80
CA GLY A 170 5.95 -22.77 -7.71
C GLY A 170 5.91 -23.69 -8.93
N SER A 171 6.26 -23.18 -10.12
CA SER A 171 6.41 -23.96 -11.35
C SER A 171 7.83 -24.54 -11.57
N GLY A 172 8.76 -24.37 -10.63
CA GLY A 172 10.15 -24.83 -10.74
C GLY A 172 11.04 -23.99 -11.63
N ASN A 173 10.56 -22.87 -12.18
CA ASN A 173 11.32 -22.02 -13.09
C ASN A 173 12.12 -20.95 -12.35
N ASN A 174 13.14 -21.39 -11.62
CA ASN A 174 13.97 -20.52 -10.76
C ASN A 174 14.74 -19.46 -11.57
N GLU A 175 15.17 -19.77 -12.78
CA GLU A 175 15.89 -18.81 -13.63
C GLU A 175 14.99 -17.63 -14.04
N ARG A 176 13.71 -17.90 -14.32
CA ARG A 176 12.76 -16.84 -14.61
C ARG A 176 12.41 -16.02 -13.35
N ALA A 177 12.32 -16.66 -12.18
CA ALA A 177 12.15 -15.98 -10.91
C ALA A 177 13.31 -15.01 -10.62
N LYS A 178 14.57 -15.42 -10.84
CA LYS A 178 15.76 -14.55 -10.72
C LYS A 178 15.66 -13.33 -11.63
N LYS A 179 15.27 -13.52 -12.89
CA LYS A 179 15.08 -12.41 -13.83
C LYS A 179 14.03 -11.41 -13.34
N VAL A 180 12.90 -11.88 -12.80
CA VAL A 180 11.88 -11.00 -12.23
C VAL A 180 12.43 -10.18 -11.08
N VAL A 181 13.20 -10.79 -10.17
CA VAL A 181 13.86 -10.08 -9.05
C VAL A 181 14.81 -9.02 -9.58
N HIS A 182 15.64 -9.36 -10.58
CA HIS A 182 16.58 -8.42 -11.19
C HIS A 182 15.87 -7.22 -11.81
N TYR A 183 14.80 -7.45 -12.59
CA TYR A 183 14.00 -6.36 -13.13
C TYR A 183 13.30 -5.53 -12.05
N ALA A 184 12.79 -6.15 -11.00
CA ALA A 184 12.20 -5.43 -9.88
C ALA A 184 13.22 -4.49 -9.20
N TRP A 185 14.48 -4.92 -9.07
CA TRP A 185 15.57 -4.07 -8.59
C TRP A 185 15.86 -2.90 -9.55
N ILE A 186 15.99 -3.16 -10.85
CA ILE A 186 16.25 -2.13 -11.85
C ILE A 186 15.14 -1.07 -11.84
N TYR A 187 13.87 -1.50 -11.89
CA TYR A 187 12.75 -0.56 -11.87
C TYR A 187 12.66 0.21 -10.54
N SER A 188 12.98 -0.43 -9.41
CA SER A 188 13.02 0.26 -8.11
C SER A 188 14.10 1.34 -8.09
N VAL A 189 15.29 1.06 -8.64
CA VAL A 189 16.38 2.06 -8.74
C VAL A 189 16.00 3.19 -9.68
N ILE A 190 15.48 2.89 -10.88
CA ILE A 190 15.04 3.92 -11.84
C ILE A 190 14.01 4.84 -11.20
N LEU A 191 12.99 4.26 -10.55
CA LEU A 191 11.93 5.04 -9.91
C LEU A 191 12.47 5.89 -8.75
N THR A 192 13.38 5.33 -7.96
CA THR A 192 14.05 6.04 -6.85
C THR A 192 14.85 7.23 -7.38
N VAL A 193 15.65 7.04 -8.42
CA VAL A 193 16.43 8.13 -9.04
C VAL A 193 15.50 9.19 -9.61
N PHE A 194 14.41 8.80 -10.25
CA PHE A 194 13.39 9.73 -10.76
C PHE A 194 12.82 10.60 -9.64
N PHE A 195 12.38 10.00 -8.53
CA PHE A 195 11.84 10.78 -7.41
C PHE A 195 12.92 11.63 -6.72
N MET A 196 14.15 11.13 -6.61
CA MET A 196 15.26 11.89 -6.06
C MET A 196 15.51 13.17 -6.89
N ILE A 197 15.54 13.06 -8.22
CA ILE A 197 15.65 14.21 -9.11
C ILE A 197 14.46 15.16 -8.93
N LEU A 198 13.25 14.62 -8.85
CA LEU A 198 12.02 15.40 -8.64
C LEU A 198 12.06 16.19 -7.33
N TYR A 199 12.52 15.57 -6.23
CA TYR A 199 12.68 16.25 -4.94
C TYR A 199 13.77 17.34 -4.98
N ILE A 200 14.88 17.09 -5.67
CA ILE A 200 15.96 18.10 -5.81
C ILE A 200 15.48 19.29 -6.63
N THR A 201 14.74 19.05 -7.73
CA THR A 201 14.36 20.12 -8.68
C THR A 201 13.06 20.82 -8.29
N LEU A 202 12.06 20.06 -7.86
CA LEU A 202 10.70 20.55 -7.62
C LEU A 202 10.25 20.45 -6.15
N GLY A 203 11.09 19.97 -5.25
CA GLY A 203 10.71 19.70 -3.86
C GLY A 203 10.07 20.90 -3.17
N LYS A 204 10.66 22.09 -3.29
CA LYS A 204 10.08 23.31 -2.73
C LYS A 204 8.67 23.59 -3.27
N TYR A 205 8.45 23.42 -4.57
CA TYR A 205 7.13 23.63 -5.18
C TYR A 205 6.11 22.58 -4.74
N LEU A 206 6.56 21.35 -4.49
CA LEU A 206 5.69 20.32 -3.94
C LEU A 206 5.18 20.70 -2.54
N PHE A 207 6.03 21.30 -1.69
CA PHE A 207 5.60 21.81 -0.39
C PHE A 207 4.61 22.98 -0.52
N MET A 208 4.79 23.88 -1.49
CA MET A 208 3.86 24.99 -1.76
C MET A 208 2.45 24.52 -2.16
N ILE A 209 2.30 23.33 -2.74
CA ILE A 209 0.97 22.78 -3.08
C ILE A 209 0.17 22.42 -1.81
N PHE A 210 0.84 22.07 -0.71
CA PHE A 210 0.20 21.56 0.52
C PHE A 210 0.17 22.59 1.65
N SER A 211 0.95 23.66 1.59
CA SER A 211 1.01 24.69 2.62
C SER A 211 1.34 26.04 2.01
N ASP A 212 0.63 27.09 2.46
CA ASP A 212 0.88 28.48 2.09
C ASP A 212 1.82 29.20 3.08
N ASP A 213 2.26 28.52 4.16
CA ASP A 213 3.08 29.09 5.22
C ASP A 213 4.54 29.26 4.74
N PRO A 214 5.07 30.51 4.69
CA PRO A 214 6.45 30.77 4.30
C PRO A 214 7.50 30.06 5.17
N LEU A 215 7.24 29.87 6.47
CA LEU A 215 8.15 29.19 7.38
C LEU A 215 8.27 27.69 7.05
N VAL A 216 7.17 27.08 6.62
CA VAL A 216 7.16 25.68 6.14
C VAL A 216 7.98 25.57 4.85
N HIS A 217 7.90 26.57 3.95
CA HIS A 217 8.69 26.59 2.72
C HIS A 217 10.19 26.76 2.97
N GLU A 218 10.58 27.54 3.99
CA GLU A 218 11.98 27.69 4.38
C GLU A 218 12.53 26.39 4.95
N MET A 219 11.83 25.78 5.91
CA MET A 219 12.22 24.52 6.54
C MET A 219 12.15 23.33 5.58
N SER A 220 11.36 23.40 4.50
CA SER A 220 11.23 22.32 3.52
C SER A 220 12.57 21.93 2.89
N SER A 221 13.49 22.87 2.72
CA SER A 221 14.80 22.62 2.13
C SER A 221 15.68 21.72 3.01
N GLU A 222 15.59 21.86 4.33
CA GLU A 222 16.28 21.00 5.29
C GLU A 222 15.67 19.59 5.32
N PHE A 223 14.33 19.52 5.37
CA PHE A 223 13.62 18.26 5.28
C PHE A 223 13.98 17.49 4.01
N ILE A 224 13.97 18.14 2.84
CA ILE A 224 14.33 17.52 1.56
C ILE A 224 15.76 16.98 1.60
N ARG A 225 16.73 17.74 2.11
CA ARG A 225 18.12 17.27 2.24
C ARG A 225 18.22 16.03 3.11
N ALA A 226 17.50 16.00 4.23
CA ALA A 226 17.50 14.83 5.14
C ALA A 226 16.90 13.59 4.47
N ILE A 227 15.76 13.76 3.78
CA ILE A 227 15.05 12.61 3.21
C ILE A 227 15.74 12.04 1.95
N LEU A 228 16.51 12.83 1.21
CA LEU A 228 17.25 12.37 0.04
C LEU A 228 18.14 11.16 0.32
N TRP A 229 18.72 11.06 1.52
CA TRP A 229 19.52 9.93 1.94
C TRP A 229 18.72 8.65 2.16
N MET A 230 17.40 8.76 2.34
CA MET A 230 16.51 7.59 2.50
C MET A 230 16.17 6.93 1.16
N PHE A 231 16.23 7.65 0.04
CA PHE A 231 15.84 7.12 -1.27
C PHE A 231 16.63 5.88 -1.71
N PRO A 232 17.98 5.82 -1.60
CA PRO A 232 18.72 4.60 -1.90
C PRO A 232 18.28 3.40 -1.03
N ALA A 233 18.01 3.64 0.25
CA ALA A 233 17.50 2.60 1.14
C ALA A 233 16.13 2.07 0.69
N PHE A 234 15.22 2.93 0.22
CA PHE A 234 13.94 2.52 -0.33
C PHE A 234 14.09 1.59 -1.55
N ALA A 235 15.01 1.87 -2.47
CA ALA A 235 15.26 1.00 -3.62
C ALA A 235 15.67 -0.41 -3.18
N VAL A 236 16.60 -0.49 -2.21
CA VAL A 236 17.05 -1.76 -1.64
C VAL A 236 15.91 -2.49 -0.96
N MET A 237 15.15 -1.81 -0.12
CA MET A 237 14.03 -2.40 0.62
C MET A 237 12.95 -2.97 -0.31
N ARG A 238 12.57 -2.25 -1.38
CA ARG A 238 11.51 -2.69 -2.31
C ARG A 238 11.92 -3.92 -3.11
N GLY A 239 13.12 -3.91 -3.68
CA GLY A 239 13.64 -5.05 -4.45
C GLY A 239 13.82 -6.30 -3.58
N SER A 240 14.45 -6.15 -2.42
CA SER A 240 14.65 -7.26 -1.47
C SER A 240 13.34 -7.74 -0.86
N GLY A 241 12.43 -6.83 -0.53
CA GLY A 241 11.10 -7.15 -0.02
C GLY A 241 10.28 -7.97 -0.99
N ALA A 242 10.33 -7.63 -2.29
CA ALA A 242 9.66 -8.40 -3.35
C ALA A 242 10.19 -9.84 -3.42
N PHE A 243 11.51 -10.03 -3.32
CA PHE A 243 12.12 -11.35 -3.30
C PHE A 243 11.70 -12.16 -2.06
N ILE A 244 11.87 -11.60 -0.86
CA ILE A 244 11.61 -12.30 0.40
C ILE A 244 10.13 -12.71 0.52
N GLN A 245 9.22 -11.83 0.15
CA GLN A 245 7.78 -12.14 0.14
C GLN A 245 7.45 -13.13 -0.99
N GLY A 246 8.08 -13.00 -2.16
CA GLY A 246 7.86 -13.87 -3.30
C GLY A 246 8.28 -15.32 -3.06
N ILE A 247 9.34 -15.57 -2.27
CA ILE A 247 9.75 -16.92 -1.85
C ILE A 247 8.94 -17.46 -0.66
N GLY A 248 8.07 -16.64 -0.07
CA GLY A 248 7.22 -17.05 1.06
C GLY A 248 7.97 -17.24 2.39
N ASN A 249 9.15 -16.61 2.57
CA ASN A 249 9.91 -16.72 3.81
C ASN A 249 9.40 -15.75 4.88
N ALA A 250 8.32 -16.17 5.57
CA ALA A 250 7.66 -15.38 6.59
C ALA A 250 8.56 -15.01 7.77
N LYS A 251 9.47 -15.93 8.18
CA LYS A 251 10.39 -15.69 9.31
C LYS A 251 11.36 -14.56 8.99
N LEU A 252 11.98 -14.59 7.80
CA LEU A 252 12.89 -13.55 7.38
C LEU A 252 12.18 -12.21 7.20
N SER A 253 10.97 -12.21 6.63
CA SER A 253 10.13 -11.01 6.54
C SER A 253 9.86 -10.40 7.91
N MET A 254 9.53 -11.23 8.91
CA MET A 254 9.27 -10.76 10.28
C MET A 254 10.53 -10.17 10.94
N VAL A 255 11.68 -10.83 10.81
CA VAL A 255 12.94 -10.34 11.41
C VAL A 255 13.31 -8.98 10.82
N LEU A 256 13.29 -8.85 9.49
CA LEU A 256 13.58 -7.58 8.82
C LEU A 256 12.57 -6.48 9.19
N ALA A 257 11.33 -6.86 9.37
CA ALA A 257 10.27 -5.97 9.79
C ALA A 257 10.45 -5.41 11.19
N LEU A 258 10.82 -6.27 12.13
CA LEU A 258 11.13 -5.86 13.51
C LEU A 258 12.41 -5.00 13.58
N LEU A 259 13.41 -5.33 12.79
CA LEU A 259 14.63 -4.51 12.69
C LEU A 259 14.29 -3.11 12.13
N ASP A 260 13.52 -3.02 11.05
CA ASP A 260 13.12 -1.74 10.47
C ASP A 260 12.17 -0.94 11.39
N GLY A 261 11.15 -1.59 11.94
CA GLY A 261 10.09 -0.91 12.70
C GLY A 261 10.47 -0.53 14.13
N VAL A 262 11.42 -1.25 14.76
CA VAL A 262 11.77 -1.06 16.18
C VAL A 262 13.21 -0.60 16.33
N VAL A 263 14.20 -1.29 15.70
CA VAL A 263 15.62 -1.03 15.98
C VAL A 263 16.17 0.16 15.22
N LEU A 264 15.74 0.39 13.97
CA LEU A 264 16.30 1.45 13.11
C LEU A 264 15.53 2.77 13.22
N ARG A 265 14.34 2.80 13.83
CA ARG A 265 13.51 4.01 13.95
C ARG A 265 13.49 4.63 15.36
N ILE A 266 13.89 3.88 16.37
CA ILE A 266 14.04 4.32 17.75
C ILE A 266 15.52 4.47 18.06
#